data_e14b858e6e56deb02923e116867f77a3
#
_entry.id   e14b858e6e56deb02923e116867f77a3
#
_cell.length_a   1.000
_cell.length_b   1.000
_cell.length_c   1.000
_cell.angle_alpha   90.00
_cell.angle_beta   90.00
_cell.angle_gamma   90.00
#
_symmetry.space_group_name_H-M   'P 1'
#
loop_
_entity.id
_entity.type
_entity.pdbx_description
1 polymer ?
#
loop_
_entity_poly.entity_id
_entity_poly.type
_entity_poly.pdbx_seq_one_letter_code
_entity_poly.pdbx_strand_id
1 'polypeptide(L)'
;FVEGKELISPSGKPYGAISSYNISEINQSLSKETITLYFPDDQAMYVVPEERDVDKDKPLEELVLKELMKGPETPGLTKPTIPKGTRLLSVEVKGDTAYVDFSRELIDNHVGGSTGEMMTIVPIVNSLTELEGVTKVQFLVEGKKEHTLAGHVVFDKPFERSEDWIK
;
A
#
# COMPACT_ATOMS: atom_id res chain seq x y z
N PHE A 1 12.33 35.57 14.80
CA PHE A 1 13.17 35.64 15.15
C PHE A 1 13.16 36.02 15.12
N VAL A 2 12.99 36.08 14.32
CA VAL A 2 13.81 36.17 14.68
C VAL A 2 14.01 36.55 14.61
N GLU A 3 14.02 36.37 13.84
CA GLU A 3 14.76 36.39 13.97
C GLU A 3 14.83 36.42 14.16
N GLY A 4 14.72 36.75 13.52
CA GLY A 4 15.31 36.33 13.79
C GLY A 4 15.25 36.40 13.96
N LYS A 5 15.00 36.17 13.75
CA LYS A 5 15.48 35.76 13.99
C LYS A 5 15.30 35.58 14.43
N GLU A 6 14.96 35.50 13.98
CA GLU A 6 15.33 34.91 14.30
C GLU A 6 14.96 34.68 14.92
N LEU A 7 14.63 34.65 14.65
CA LEU A 7 14.76 34.22 15.24
C LEU A 7 14.82 34.06 15.57
N ILE A 8 15.17 34.13 15.30
CA ILE A 8 15.83 33.84 15.67
C ILE A 8 15.74 33.75 16.09
N SER A 9 15.83 33.41 15.61
CA SER A 9 16.35 33.12 15.90
C SER A 9 16.43 33.45 16.32
N PRO A 10 16.58 33.29 16.14
CA PRO A 10 17.13 33.27 16.37
C PRO A 10 17.30 33.64 16.46
N SER A 11 17.27 33.23 16.16
CA SER A 11 17.88 33.22 16.17
C SER A 11 17.85 33.55 16.04
N GLY A 12 17.89 33.53 15.70
CA GLY A 12 18.12 33.49 15.52
C GLY A 12 17.91 33.65 15.25
N LYS A 13 18.10 33.14 15.26
CA LYS A 13 18.27 32.96 14.91
C LYS A 13 17.76 33.13 14.97
N PRO A 14 17.61 32.76 14.73
CA PRO A 14 17.44 32.77 14.88
C PRO A 14 16.98 32.85 15.03
N TYR A 15 17.10 32.71 14.92
CA TYR A 15 16.92 32.57 14.93
C TYR A 15 16.75 32.53 14.64
N GLY A 16 16.44 32.16 14.31
CA GLY A 16 16.77 32.00 14.41
C GLY A 16 16.55 31.85 14.14
N ALA A 17 17.16 31.50 13.94
CA ALA A 17 17.42 31.43 13.52
C ALA A 17 16.73 30.69 13.19
N ILE A 18 16.11 30.52 13.20
CA ILE A 18 15.24 29.83 12.27
C ILE A 18 15.47 30.35 10.90
N SER A 19 15.74 29.51 9.98
CA SER A 19 16.03 29.96 8.63
C SER A 19 15.21 29.16 7.63
N SER A 20 15.22 29.57 6.36
CA SER A 20 14.42 28.94 5.34
C SER A 20 14.80 27.48 5.07
N TYR A 21 16.05 27.09 5.27
CA TYR A 21 16.43 25.70 5.06
C TYR A 21 15.72 24.76 6.04
N ASN A 22 15.47 25.22 7.27
CA ASN A 22 14.75 24.42 8.26
C ASN A 22 13.29 24.21 7.83
N ILE A 23 12.69 25.19 7.21
CA ILE A 23 11.32 25.07 6.71
C ILE A 23 11.25 23.98 5.64
N SER A 24 12.24 23.91 4.77
CA SER A 24 12.28 22.89 3.73
C SER A 24 12.37 21.49 4.32
N GLU A 25 13.22 21.30 5.33
CA GLU A 25 13.34 20.00 6.00
C GLU A 25 12.06 19.60 6.71
N ILE A 26 11.39 20.54 7.36
CA ILE A 26 10.12 20.28 8.05
C ILE A 26 9.07 19.88 7.02
N ASN A 27 8.99 20.55 5.88
CA ASN A 27 8.03 20.22 4.84
C ASN A 27 8.26 18.82 4.29
N GLN A 28 9.52 18.40 4.11
CA GLN A 28 9.82 17.06 3.67
C GLN A 28 9.38 16.01 4.69
N SER A 29 9.66 16.26 5.98
CA SER A 29 9.21 15.36 7.04
C SER A 29 7.70 15.23 7.07
N LEU A 30 6.99 16.36 6.93
CA LEU A 30 5.53 16.37 6.97
C LEU A 30 4.90 15.73 5.72
N SER A 31 5.66 15.62 4.62
CA SER A 31 5.13 15.01 3.40
C SER A 31 5.32 13.50 3.37
N LYS A 32 5.99 12.92 4.38
CA LYS A 32 6.18 11.48 4.45
C LYS A 32 5.13 10.83 5.32
N GLU A 33 4.80 9.60 4.96
CA GLU A 33 3.82 8.80 5.68
C GLU A 33 4.39 7.39 5.83
N THR A 34 4.19 6.79 7.01
CA THR A 34 4.57 5.38 7.22
C THR A 34 3.37 4.52 6.90
N ILE A 35 3.56 3.56 5.99
CA ILE A 35 2.51 2.60 5.63
C ILE A 35 2.95 1.22 6.06
N THR A 36 1.99 0.35 6.33
CA THR A 36 2.24 -1.05 6.67
C THR A 36 1.82 -1.91 5.48
N LEU A 37 2.77 -2.69 4.99
CA LEU A 37 2.55 -3.60 3.87
C LEU A 37 2.66 -5.02 4.37
N TYR A 38 1.89 -5.92 3.78
CA TYR A 38 1.95 -7.33 4.13
C TYR A 38 2.49 -8.10 2.93
N PHE A 39 3.59 -8.82 3.16
CA PHE A 39 4.23 -9.61 2.11
C PHE A 39 4.22 -11.09 2.48
N PRO A 40 4.04 -11.98 1.51
CA PRO A 40 4.11 -13.41 1.78
C PRO A 40 5.48 -13.82 2.32
N ASP A 41 5.49 -14.77 3.23
CA ASP A 41 6.74 -15.38 3.64
C ASP A 41 7.25 -16.33 2.53
N ASP A 42 8.46 -16.85 2.70
CA ASP A 42 9.10 -17.65 1.65
C ASP A 42 8.40 -19.00 1.41
N GLN A 43 7.51 -19.41 2.29
CA GLN A 43 6.76 -20.65 2.15
C GLN A 43 5.32 -20.42 1.69
N ALA A 44 4.93 -19.17 1.49
CA ALA A 44 3.58 -18.78 1.07
C ALA A 44 2.50 -19.29 2.02
N MET A 45 2.82 -19.35 3.31
CA MET A 45 1.89 -19.80 4.35
C MET A 45 1.29 -18.64 5.13
N TYR A 46 2.04 -17.55 5.26
CA TYR A 46 1.62 -16.38 6.04
C TYR A 46 2.05 -15.11 5.35
N VAL A 47 1.46 -14.01 5.78
CA VAL A 47 1.92 -12.68 5.39
C VAL A 47 2.53 -12.00 6.61
N VAL A 48 3.56 -11.21 6.37
CA VAL A 48 4.35 -10.57 7.44
C VAL A 48 4.32 -9.07 7.21
N PRO A 49 4.04 -8.27 8.25
CA PRO A 49 4.02 -6.82 8.07
C PRO A 49 5.41 -6.25 7.88
N GLU A 50 5.50 -5.27 7.01
CA GLU A 50 6.70 -4.48 6.79
C GLU A 50 6.30 -3.02 6.76
N GLU A 51 6.93 -2.20 7.61
CA GLU A 51 6.66 -0.77 7.60
C GLU A 51 7.58 -0.09 6.59
N ARG A 52 7.03 0.91 5.91
CA ARG A 52 7.76 1.63 4.87
C ARG A 52 7.33 3.09 4.87
N ASP A 53 8.31 3.98 4.83
CA ASP A 53 8.04 5.41 4.69
C ASP A 53 7.95 5.75 3.21
N VAL A 54 6.90 6.48 2.85
CA VAL A 54 6.67 6.88 1.47
C VAL A 54 6.43 8.38 1.41
N ASP A 55 6.71 8.98 0.26
CA ASP A 55 6.37 10.38 0.02
C ASP A 55 4.87 10.49 -0.23
N LYS A 56 4.23 11.40 0.50
CA LYS A 56 2.78 11.56 0.43
C LYS A 56 2.41 12.45 -0.75
N ASP A 57 2.84 12.08 -1.94
CA ASP A 57 2.58 12.82 -3.17
C ASP A 57 1.37 12.29 -3.94
N LYS A 58 0.78 11.19 -3.46
CA LYS A 58 -0.38 10.53 -4.06
C LYS A 58 -1.28 10.00 -2.96
N PRO A 59 -2.52 9.62 -3.28
CA PRO A 59 -3.38 8.98 -2.27
C PRO A 59 -2.71 7.75 -1.67
N LEU A 60 -2.91 7.55 -0.37
CA LEU A 60 -2.24 6.46 0.35
C LEU A 60 -2.60 5.09 -0.22
N GLU A 61 -3.85 4.88 -0.65
CA GLU A 61 -4.27 3.62 -1.23
C GLU A 61 -3.50 3.31 -2.52
N GLU A 62 -3.19 4.32 -3.29
CA GLU A 62 -2.39 4.13 -4.51
C GLU A 62 -0.94 3.81 -4.15
N LEU A 63 -0.39 4.51 -3.16
CA LEU A 63 0.99 4.28 -2.71
C LEU A 63 1.16 2.86 -2.15
N VAL A 64 0.19 2.40 -1.36
CA VAL A 64 0.21 1.05 -0.80
C VAL A 64 0.32 0.02 -1.93
N LEU A 65 -0.51 0.15 -2.95
CA LEU A 65 -0.52 -0.82 -4.05
C LEU A 65 0.77 -0.76 -4.85
N LYS A 66 1.27 0.43 -5.11
CA LYS A 66 2.52 0.57 -5.85
C LYS A 66 3.71 -0.03 -5.10
N GLU A 67 3.77 0.22 -3.78
CA GLU A 67 4.86 -0.33 -2.98
C GLU A 67 4.77 -1.84 -2.85
N LEU A 68 3.55 -2.39 -2.74
CA LEU A 68 3.36 -3.85 -2.75
C LEU A 68 3.89 -4.47 -4.04
N MET A 69 3.61 -3.82 -5.17
CA MET A 69 4.03 -4.35 -6.47
C MET A 69 5.54 -4.25 -6.68
N LYS A 70 6.21 -3.31 -6.00
CA LYS A 70 7.67 -3.25 -6.01
C LYS A 70 8.30 -4.45 -5.31
N GLY A 71 7.64 -4.97 -4.28
CA GLY A 71 8.14 -6.09 -3.51
C GLY A 71 8.74 -5.69 -2.16
N PRO A 72 9.10 -6.69 -1.36
CA PRO A 72 9.59 -6.43 0.00
C PRO A 72 11.04 -5.97 0.01
N GLU A 73 11.38 -5.25 1.08
CA GLU A 73 12.77 -4.90 1.40
C GLU A 73 13.33 -5.83 2.47
N THR A 74 12.46 -6.48 3.22
CA THR A 74 12.84 -7.39 4.30
C THR A 74 13.31 -8.73 3.72
N PRO A 75 14.51 -9.22 4.10
CA PRO A 75 14.96 -10.54 3.64
C PRO A 75 13.99 -11.65 4.10
N GLY A 76 13.80 -12.65 3.26
CA GLY A 76 12.94 -13.78 3.57
C GLY A 76 11.48 -13.59 3.18
N LEU A 77 11.10 -12.40 2.74
CA LEU A 77 9.74 -12.15 2.26
C LEU A 77 9.75 -12.13 0.73
N THR A 78 8.59 -12.41 0.14
CA THR A 78 8.47 -12.47 -1.32
C THR A 78 7.40 -11.49 -1.79
N LYS A 79 7.38 -11.23 -3.08
CA LYS A 79 6.35 -10.40 -3.68
C LYS A 79 4.99 -11.11 -3.61
N PRO A 80 3.88 -10.36 -3.50
CA PRO A 80 2.57 -10.96 -3.71
C PRO A 80 2.52 -11.65 -5.07
N THR A 81 1.69 -12.68 -5.18
CA THR A 81 1.58 -13.46 -6.41
C THR A 81 0.77 -12.72 -7.47
N ILE A 82 1.16 -11.48 -7.73
CA ILE A 82 0.54 -10.65 -8.77
C ILE A 82 1.26 -10.96 -10.08
N PRO A 83 0.54 -11.43 -11.10
CA PRO A 83 1.19 -11.84 -12.36
C PRO A 83 1.97 -10.70 -12.99
N LYS A 84 3.06 -11.07 -13.64
CA LYS A 84 3.87 -10.13 -14.39
C LYS A 84 3.01 -9.53 -15.52
N GLY A 85 3.16 -8.23 -15.71
CA GLY A 85 2.38 -7.51 -16.70
C GLY A 85 1.11 -6.88 -16.16
N THR A 86 0.70 -7.25 -14.94
CA THR A 86 -0.49 -6.65 -14.32
C THR A 86 -0.24 -5.18 -14.04
N ARG A 87 -1.22 -4.34 -14.42
CA ARG A 87 -1.16 -2.90 -14.19
C ARG A 87 -2.28 -2.49 -13.27
N LEU A 88 -1.99 -1.57 -12.35
CA LEU A 88 -3.01 -0.93 -11.53
C LEU A 88 -3.68 0.15 -12.37
N LEU A 89 -4.97 -0.03 -12.68
CA LEU A 89 -5.71 0.93 -13.49
C LEU A 89 -6.27 2.06 -12.64
N SER A 90 -6.82 1.72 -11.46
CA SER A 90 -7.32 2.74 -10.54
C SER A 90 -7.52 2.13 -9.16
N VAL A 91 -7.56 2.99 -8.16
CA VAL A 91 -7.99 2.61 -6.82
C VAL A 91 -8.80 3.77 -6.26
N GLU A 92 -9.95 3.46 -5.68
CA GLU A 92 -10.89 4.46 -5.22
C GLU A 92 -11.58 3.96 -3.95
N VAL A 93 -11.61 4.79 -2.92
CA VAL A 93 -12.28 4.44 -1.67
C VAL A 93 -13.67 5.08 -1.67
N LYS A 94 -14.69 4.24 -1.52
CA LYS A 94 -16.08 4.68 -1.42
C LYS A 94 -16.67 4.10 -0.13
N GLY A 95 -17.07 4.97 0.78
CA GLY A 95 -17.49 4.53 2.09
C GLY A 95 -16.30 3.90 2.83
N ASP A 96 -16.41 2.62 3.16
CA ASP A 96 -15.36 1.88 3.86
C ASP A 96 -14.66 0.85 2.95
N THR A 97 -14.96 0.86 1.65
CA THR A 97 -14.47 -0.14 0.72
C THR A 97 -13.52 0.49 -0.30
N ALA A 98 -12.35 -0.09 -0.47
CA ALA A 98 -11.42 0.29 -1.52
C ALA A 98 -11.74 -0.55 -2.77
N TYR A 99 -12.02 0.12 -3.87
CA TYR A 99 -12.26 -0.53 -5.17
C TYR A 99 -10.96 -0.47 -5.96
N VAL A 100 -10.37 -1.64 -6.20
CA VAL A 100 -9.07 -1.74 -6.84
C VAL A 100 -9.26 -2.37 -8.21
N ASP A 101 -8.88 -1.63 -9.24
CA ASP A 101 -9.07 -2.06 -10.62
C ASP A 101 -7.72 -2.39 -11.25
N PHE A 102 -7.58 -3.61 -11.71
CA PHE A 102 -6.36 -4.10 -12.35
C PHE A 102 -6.61 -4.42 -13.82
N SER A 103 -5.54 -4.47 -14.59
CA SER A 103 -5.61 -4.90 -15.98
C SER A 103 -5.87 -6.39 -16.06
N ARG A 104 -6.27 -6.84 -17.26
CA ARG A 104 -6.70 -8.21 -17.51
C ARG A 104 -5.62 -9.25 -17.21
N GLU A 105 -4.37 -8.84 -17.24
CA GLU A 105 -3.25 -9.72 -16.94
C GLU A 105 -3.34 -10.35 -15.55
N LEU A 106 -4.03 -9.68 -14.61
CA LEU A 106 -4.23 -10.25 -13.27
C LEU A 106 -4.90 -11.64 -13.37
N ILE A 107 -5.85 -11.78 -14.26
CA ILE A 107 -6.58 -13.04 -14.47
C ILE A 107 -5.85 -13.92 -15.47
N ASP A 108 -5.55 -13.36 -16.64
CA ASP A 108 -5.05 -14.14 -17.78
C ASP A 108 -3.68 -14.76 -17.52
N ASN A 109 -2.84 -14.10 -16.75
CA ASN A 109 -1.48 -14.55 -16.49
C ASN A 109 -1.30 -15.16 -15.09
N HIS A 110 -2.38 -15.33 -14.33
CA HIS A 110 -2.28 -15.86 -12.99
C HIS A 110 -1.89 -17.35 -13.04
N VAL A 111 -0.92 -17.71 -12.16
CA VAL A 111 -0.43 -19.10 -12.14
C VAL A 111 -1.45 -20.07 -11.56
N GLY A 112 -2.45 -19.57 -10.82
CA GLY A 112 -3.51 -20.42 -10.27
C GLY A 112 -3.13 -21.07 -8.96
N GLY A 113 -4.00 -21.98 -8.52
CA GLY A 113 -3.86 -22.67 -7.24
C GLY A 113 -4.41 -21.82 -6.10
N SER A 114 -5.06 -22.48 -5.13
CA SER A 114 -5.70 -21.75 -4.03
C SER A 114 -4.71 -20.92 -3.23
N THR A 115 -3.53 -21.46 -2.95
CA THR A 115 -2.48 -20.72 -2.22
C THR A 115 -2.01 -19.52 -3.04
N GLY A 116 -1.78 -19.70 -4.35
CA GLY A 116 -1.35 -18.60 -5.20
C GLY A 116 -2.38 -17.49 -5.26
N GLU A 117 -3.67 -17.84 -5.35
CA GLU A 117 -4.73 -16.84 -5.35
C GLU A 117 -4.78 -16.08 -4.02
N MET A 118 -4.66 -16.79 -2.90
CA MET A 118 -4.67 -16.12 -1.58
C MET A 118 -3.45 -15.24 -1.38
N MET A 119 -2.29 -15.62 -1.90
CA MET A 119 -1.08 -14.80 -1.80
C MET A 119 -1.11 -13.60 -2.75
N THR A 120 -2.08 -13.53 -3.64
CA THR A 120 -2.39 -12.32 -4.39
C THR A 120 -3.34 -11.43 -3.58
N ILE A 121 -4.38 -12.03 -3.01
CA ILE A 121 -5.49 -11.30 -2.37
C ILE A 121 -5.11 -10.79 -0.99
N VAL A 122 -4.60 -11.64 -0.12
CA VAL A 122 -4.36 -11.30 1.29
C VAL A 122 -3.37 -10.14 1.47
N PRO A 123 -2.23 -10.13 0.75
CA PRO A 123 -1.32 -8.98 0.87
C PRO A 123 -2.01 -7.66 0.53
N ILE A 124 -2.82 -7.63 -0.51
CA ILE A 124 -3.50 -6.40 -0.93
C ILE A 124 -4.56 -6.01 0.09
N VAL A 125 -5.40 -6.97 0.50
CA VAL A 125 -6.50 -6.68 1.43
C VAL A 125 -5.96 -6.22 2.78
N ASN A 126 -5.00 -6.95 3.34
CA ASN A 126 -4.49 -6.62 4.67
C ASN A 126 -3.70 -5.31 4.66
N SER A 127 -2.99 -5.03 3.56
CA SER A 127 -2.25 -3.77 3.46
C SER A 127 -3.18 -2.57 3.33
N LEU A 128 -4.22 -2.68 2.51
CA LEU A 128 -5.17 -1.58 2.33
C LEU A 128 -6.03 -1.34 3.57
N THR A 129 -6.39 -2.41 4.27
CA THR A 129 -7.21 -2.25 5.48
C THR A 129 -6.42 -1.75 6.69
N GLU A 130 -5.10 -1.58 6.56
CA GLU A 130 -4.33 -0.83 7.56
C GLU A 130 -4.63 0.66 7.48
N LEU A 131 -5.11 1.14 6.34
CA LEU A 131 -5.44 2.55 6.18
C LEU A 131 -6.71 2.89 6.93
N GLU A 132 -6.70 4.07 7.57
CA GLU A 132 -7.86 4.52 8.32
C GLU A 132 -9.07 4.66 7.40
N GLY A 133 -10.21 4.12 7.83
CA GLY A 133 -11.44 4.20 7.06
C GLY A 133 -11.64 3.12 6.02
N VAL A 134 -10.64 2.24 5.80
CA VAL A 134 -10.78 1.15 4.84
C VAL A 134 -10.94 -0.16 5.60
N THR A 135 -12.09 -0.80 5.46
CA THR A 135 -12.38 -2.08 6.13
C THR A 135 -12.55 -3.23 5.14
N LYS A 136 -12.76 -2.92 3.86
CA LYS A 136 -13.00 -3.93 2.83
C LYS A 136 -12.30 -3.54 1.54
N VAL A 137 -12.05 -4.54 0.70
CA VAL A 137 -11.45 -4.34 -0.62
C VAL A 137 -12.26 -5.10 -1.64
N GLN A 138 -12.71 -4.42 -2.68
CA GLN A 138 -13.39 -5.03 -3.80
C GLN A 138 -12.47 -4.97 -5.01
N PHE A 139 -12.20 -6.12 -5.59
CA PHE A 139 -11.35 -6.21 -6.77
C PHE A 139 -12.17 -6.08 -8.05
N LEU A 140 -11.60 -5.39 -9.03
CA LEU A 140 -12.18 -5.25 -10.35
C LEU A 140 -11.10 -5.60 -11.37
N VAL A 141 -11.52 -6.07 -12.53
CA VAL A 141 -10.63 -6.32 -13.66
C VAL A 141 -11.21 -5.57 -14.85
N GLU A 142 -10.50 -4.53 -15.26
CA GLU A 142 -10.94 -3.63 -16.34
C GLU A 142 -12.37 -3.15 -16.10
N GLY A 143 -12.62 -2.74 -14.85
CA GLY A 143 -13.88 -2.15 -14.43
C GLY A 143 -14.97 -3.13 -14.07
N LYS A 144 -14.72 -4.43 -14.15
CA LYS A 144 -15.75 -5.46 -13.94
C LYS A 144 -15.39 -6.39 -12.79
N LYS A 145 -16.41 -6.90 -12.11
CA LYS A 145 -16.24 -7.94 -11.10
C LYS A 145 -16.11 -9.28 -11.80
N GLU A 146 -15.05 -10.01 -11.46
CA GLU A 146 -14.86 -11.37 -11.99
C GLU A 146 -15.28 -12.37 -10.92
N HIS A 147 -15.89 -13.49 -11.34
CA HIS A 147 -16.43 -14.45 -10.39
C HIS A 147 -15.33 -15.13 -9.57
N THR A 148 -14.23 -15.52 -10.21
CA THR A 148 -13.08 -16.08 -9.52
C THR A 148 -11.81 -15.41 -10.04
N LEU A 149 -10.73 -15.49 -9.24
CA LEU A 149 -9.43 -14.98 -9.67
C LEU A 149 -8.80 -15.95 -10.67
N ALA A 150 -8.64 -17.21 -10.27
CA ALA A 150 -8.07 -18.24 -11.14
C ALA A 150 -8.74 -19.59 -10.90
N GLY A 151 -10.02 -19.57 -10.53
CA GLY A 151 -10.84 -20.76 -10.43
C GLY A 151 -11.10 -21.29 -9.03
N HIS A 152 -10.44 -20.75 -7.99
CA HIS A 152 -10.56 -21.28 -6.62
C HIS A 152 -11.22 -20.34 -5.66
N VAL A 153 -10.91 -19.04 -5.72
CA VAL A 153 -11.39 -18.06 -4.75
C VAL A 153 -12.46 -17.19 -5.38
N VAL A 154 -13.61 -17.08 -4.71
CA VAL A 154 -14.69 -16.18 -5.16
C VAL A 154 -14.17 -14.75 -5.09
N PHE A 155 -14.28 -14.02 -6.20
CA PHE A 155 -13.59 -12.76 -6.39
C PHE A 155 -14.57 -11.59 -6.63
N ASP A 156 -15.85 -11.88 -6.70
CA ASP A 156 -16.87 -10.87 -7.04
C ASP A 156 -17.49 -10.19 -5.83
N LYS A 157 -16.99 -10.50 -4.63
CA LYS A 157 -17.48 -9.91 -3.37
C LYS A 157 -16.33 -9.21 -2.66
N PRO A 158 -16.63 -8.20 -1.82
CA PRO A 158 -15.57 -7.54 -1.06
C PRO A 158 -14.90 -8.49 -0.08
N PHE A 159 -13.60 -8.29 0.10
CA PHE A 159 -12.80 -9.04 1.07
C PHE A 159 -12.59 -8.19 2.31
N GLU A 160 -12.65 -8.82 3.46
CA GLU A 160 -12.31 -8.19 4.74
C GLU A 160 -10.93 -8.65 5.18
N ARG A 161 -10.33 -7.86 6.08
CA ARG A 161 -9.02 -8.19 6.65
C ARG A 161 -9.04 -9.57 7.27
N SER A 162 -7.97 -10.33 7.08
CA SER A 162 -7.86 -11.68 7.63
C SER A 162 -6.64 -11.75 8.54
N GLU A 163 -6.89 -11.81 9.85
CA GLU A 163 -5.82 -11.95 10.84
C GLU A 163 -5.20 -13.34 10.83
N ASP A 164 -5.95 -14.32 10.37
CA ASP A 164 -5.49 -15.71 10.35
C ASP A 164 -4.26 -15.92 9.48
N TRP A 165 -4.05 -15.05 8.51
CA TRP A 165 -2.91 -15.12 7.61
C TRP A 165 -1.68 -14.35 8.10
N ILE A 166 -1.82 -13.59 9.18
CA ILE A 166 -0.72 -12.76 9.67
C ILE A 166 0.14 -13.60 10.62
N LYS A 167 1.44 -13.58 10.38
CA LYS A 167 2.40 -14.31 11.19
C LYS A 167 2.77 -13.57 12.47
#